data_6fd5b43cf28f1d01de9d3cb362603c42
#
_entry.id   6fd5b43cf28f1d01de9d3cb362603c42
#
_cell.length_a   1.000
_cell.length_b   1.000
_cell.length_c   1.000
_cell.angle_alpha   90.00
_cell.angle_beta   90.00
_cell.angle_gamma   90.00
#
_symmetry.space_group_name_H-M   'P 1'
#
loop_
_entity.id
_entity.type
_entity.pdbx_description
1 polymer ?
#
loop_
_entity_poly.entity_id
_entity_poly.type
_entity_poly.pdbx_seq_one_letter_code
_entity_poly.pdbx_strand_id
1 'polypeptide(L)'
;MPKRLIQPLLRPIIHPIRELSESGKLGGVMLILATILSICITNSASGESYLHFWHTEISLPFVSMHLEHWVNDLLMAVFFFLVGLEIKRELVEGELASVKKVMLPLFAAIGGMLFPALIFTAFNLGTENIHGWAIPTATDIAFSLGVLSLLGNRVPLALKVFLTALAIIDDLGGIIIIALFYTKEIHLQYLLLSLFVLAILFVLNRKKVQSFIFYFIPMIFLWYFIYKSGVHATIAGVLSALFIPMNKVVKYEHVLHKPVNYFILPVFALANTTIALSLESIPDLWSSLGLGIILALFAGKSLGISFMVLATIKTNISSLPKGIQMKHIFGVALLAGIGFTMSLFFTALSFKHPENANTARLAIIIGSLVSALSGLAYLSVIYRKPSATSA
;
A
#
# COMPACT_ATOMS: atom_id res chain seq x y z
N MET A 1 -36.10 10.34 -27.16
CA MET A 1 -35.72 11.68 -26.66
C MET A 1 -36.03 11.73 -25.18
N PRO A 2 -35.10 11.77 -24.26
CA PRO A 2 -34.63 12.97 -23.58
C PRO A 2 -33.19 12.90 -23.06
N LYS A 3 -32.20 12.43 -23.82
CA LYS A 3 -30.77 12.40 -23.38
C LYS A 3 -30.00 13.72 -23.55
N ARG A 4 -30.56 14.73 -24.22
CA ARG A 4 -29.84 15.99 -24.55
C ARG A 4 -29.95 17.12 -23.52
N LEU A 5 -30.85 17.05 -22.54
CA LEU A 5 -31.08 18.14 -21.57
C LEU A 5 -30.34 17.97 -20.20
N ILE A 6 -29.84 16.76 -19.90
CA ILE A 6 -29.14 16.49 -18.63
C ILE A 6 -27.62 16.75 -18.72
N GLN A 7 -27.05 16.74 -19.92
CA GLN A 7 -25.60 16.94 -20.12
C GLN A 7 -25.03 18.29 -19.68
N PRO A 8 -25.69 19.46 -19.88
CA PRO A 8 -25.11 20.74 -19.47
C PRO A 8 -25.10 20.96 -17.95
N LEU A 9 -26.07 20.39 -17.21
CA LEU A 9 -26.15 20.53 -15.75
C LEU A 9 -25.11 19.68 -14.99
N LEU A 10 -24.70 18.56 -15.57
CA LEU A 10 -23.71 17.64 -14.97
C LEU A 10 -22.26 17.94 -15.39
N ARG A 11 -22.05 18.74 -16.43
CA ARG A 11 -20.71 19.13 -16.91
C ARG A 11 -19.80 19.70 -15.82
N PRO A 12 -20.26 20.67 -14.98
CA PRO A 12 -19.40 21.24 -13.94
C PRO A 12 -18.97 20.23 -12.85
N ILE A 13 -19.70 19.14 -12.70
CA ILE A 13 -19.38 18.07 -11.75
C ILE A 13 -18.55 16.96 -12.43
N ILE A 14 -18.92 16.57 -13.66
CA ILE A 14 -18.29 15.45 -14.37
C ILE A 14 -16.89 15.83 -14.87
N HIS A 15 -16.67 17.09 -15.30
CA HIS A 15 -15.37 17.51 -15.84
C HIS A 15 -14.25 17.46 -14.77
N PRO A 16 -14.40 18.00 -13.55
CA PRO A 16 -13.41 17.87 -12.50
C PRO A 16 -13.15 16.42 -12.08
N ILE A 17 -14.21 15.59 -11.99
CA ILE A 17 -14.08 14.16 -11.64
C ILE A 17 -13.30 13.40 -12.74
N ARG A 18 -13.55 13.69 -14.00
CA ARG A 18 -12.83 13.09 -15.12
C ARG A 18 -11.35 13.51 -15.13
N GLU A 19 -11.07 14.77 -14.90
CA GLU A 19 -9.71 15.31 -14.81
C GLU A 19 -8.94 14.72 -13.61
N LEU A 20 -9.60 14.56 -12.46
CA LEU A 20 -9.07 13.86 -11.29
C LEU A 20 -8.81 12.37 -11.59
N SER A 21 -9.70 11.70 -12.32
CA SER A 21 -9.54 10.30 -12.71
C SER A 21 -8.37 10.10 -13.68
N GLU A 22 -8.26 10.97 -14.70
CA GLU A 22 -7.17 10.93 -15.67
C GLU A 22 -5.79 11.26 -15.05
N SER A 23 -5.77 12.04 -13.96
CA SER A 23 -4.53 12.36 -13.22
C SER A 23 -4.14 11.34 -12.15
N GLY A 24 -4.91 10.27 -11.95
CA GLY A 24 -4.69 9.28 -10.89
C GLY A 24 -5.03 9.77 -9.46
N LYS A 25 -5.50 11.02 -9.31
CA LYS A 25 -5.77 11.61 -7.98
C LYS A 25 -7.11 11.15 -7.37
N LEU A 26 -8.04 10.70 -8.20
CA LEU A 26 -9.39 10.34 -7.75
C LEU A 26 -9.37 9.18 -6.75
N GLY A 27 -8.50 8.19 -6.94
CA GLY A 27 -8.36 7.06 -6.02
C GLY A 27 -7.95 7.52 -4.61
N GLY A 28 -6.96 8.40 -4.51
CA GLY A 28 -6.55 8.96 -3.22
C GLY A 28 -7.64 9.80 -2.54
N VAL A 29 -8.41 10.58 -3.30
CA VAL A 29 -9.55 11.34 -2.77
C VAL A 29 -10.65 10.40 -2.26
N MET A 30 -11.01 9.35 -3.01
CA MET A 30 -12.00 8.35 -2.58
C MET A 30 -11.55 7.63 -1.31
N LEU A 31 -10.28 7.33 -1.20
CA LEU A 31 -9.69 6.68 -0.04
C LEU A 31 -9.80 7.58 1.21
N ILE A 32 -9.47 8.88 1.11
CA ILE A 32 -9.65 9.84 2.19
C ILE A 32 -11.13 9.96 2.57
N LEU A 33 -12.02 10.10 1.60
CA LEU A 33 -13.46 10.19 1.86
C LEU A 33 -14.00 8.94 2.55
N ALA A 34 -13.58 7.74 2.12
CA ALA A 34 -13.95 6.49 2.76
C ALA A 34 -13.47 6.44 4.23
N THR A 35 -12.24 6.87 4.49
CA THR A 35 -11.68 6.97 5.84
C THR A 35 -12.45 7.93 6.73
N ILE A 36 -12.69 9.16 6.26
CA ILE A 36 -13.47 10.15 7.00
C ILE A 36 -14.88 9.62 7.27
N LEU A 37 -15.52 9.03 6.27
CA LEU A 37 -16.86 8.44 6.39
C LEU A 37 -16.87 7.34 7.45
N SER A 38 -15.91 6.41 7.42
CA SER A 38 -15.81 5.32 8.40
C SER A 38 -15.65 5.87 9.82
N ILE A 39 -14.74 6.82 10.03
CA ILE A 39 -14.52 7.45 11.34
C ILE A 39 -15.81 8.17 11.81
N CYS A 40 -16.46 8.93 10.93
CA CYS A 40 -17.70 9.64 11.27
C CYS A 40 -18.82 8.68 11.66
N ILE A 41 -19.02 7.60 10.91
CA ILE A 41 -20.06 6.59 11.22
C ILE A 41 -19.73 5.89 12.54
N THR A 42 -18.47 5.46 12.74
CA THR A 42 -18.03 4.78 13.97
C THR A 42 -18.31 5.63 15.21
N ASN A 43 -18.16 6.95 15.12
CA ASN A 43 -18.36 7.88 16.25
C ASN A 43 -19.74 8.55 16.27
N SER A 44 -20.71 8.02 15.50
CA SER A 44 -22.11 8.44 15.50
C SER A 44 -22.99 7.51 16.34
N ALA A 45 -24.27 7.84 16.48
CA ALA A 45 -25.27 6.97 17.11
C ALA A 45 -25.39 5.59 16.45
N SER A 46 -24.97 5.43 15.19
CA SER A 46 -24.98 4.16 14.44
C SER A 46 -23.66 3.39 14.56
N GLY A 47 -22.72 3.82 15.40
CA GLY A 47 -21.37 3.25 15.51
C GLY A 47 -21.37 1.77 15.86
N GLU A 48 -22.16 1.36 16.86
CA GLU A 48 -22.28 -0.06 17.24
C GLU A 48 -22.81 -0.92 16.08
N SER A 49 -23.86 -0.46 15.39
CA SER A 49 -24.42 -1.18 14.24
C SER A 49 -23.41 -1.29 13.09
N TYR A 50 -22.58 -0.27 12.89
CA TYR A 50 -21.53 -0.26 11.88
C TYR A 50 -20.39 -1.22 12.22
N LEU A 51 -19.97 -1.26 13.48
CA LEU A 51 -18.99 -2.25 13.95
C LEU A 51 -19.55 -3.68 13.83
N HIS A 52 -20.81 -3.88 14.25
CA HIS A 52 -21.47 -5.18 14.12
C HIS A 52 -21.56 -5.63 12.65
N PHE A 53 -21.81 -4.71 11.72
CA PHE A 53 -21.83 -5.02 10.29
C PHE A 53 -20.49 -5.61 9.83
N TRP A 54 -19.35 -5.03 10.20
CA TRP A 54 -18.03 -5.55 9.82
C TRP A 54 -17.71 -6.88 10.50
N HIS A 55 -18.23 -7.11 11.71
CA HIS A 55 -18.05 -8.37 12.45
C HIS A 55 -19.14 -9.42 12.10
N THR A 56 -20.04 -9.14 11.15
CA THR A 56 -21.00 -10.15 10.69
C THR A 56 -20.26 -11.31 10.04
N GLU A 57 -20.56 -12.53 10.49
CA GLU A 57 -19.96 -13.75 9.96
C GLU A 57 -20.66 -14.15 8.65
N ILE A 58 -19.90 -14.30 7.59
CA ILE A 58 -20.35 -14.83 6.31
C ILE A 58 -19.81 -16.25 6.16
N SER A 59 -20.72 -17.22 6.23
CA SER A 59 -20.41 -18.64 6.14
C SER A 59 -20.66 -19.15 4.74
N LEU A 60 -19.59 -19.55 4.05
CA LEU A 60 -19.64 -20.34 2.82
C LEU A 60 -19.34 -21.81 3.13
N PRO A 61 -19.69 -22.79 2.26
CA PRO A 61 -19.52 -24.21 2.55
C PRO A 61 -18.14 -24.64 3.03
N PHE A 62 -17.09 -23.90 2.69
CA PHE A 62 -15.69 -24.26 2.99
C PHE A 62 -14.93 -23.20 3.80
N VAL A 63 -15.49 -22.00 3.97
CA VAL A 63 -14.84 -20.87 4.63
C VAL A 63 -15.88 -20.03 5.37
N SER A 64 -15.67 -19.83 6.67
CA SER A 64 -16.49 -18.96 7.53
C SER A 64 -15.60 -17.89 8.11
N MET A 65 -15.90 -16.62 7.84
CA MET A 65 -15.11 -15.46 8.29
C MET A 65 -16.00 -14.24 8.49
N HIS A 66 -15.59 -13.33 9.39
CA HIS A 66 -16.18 -12.00 9.48
C HIS A 66 -15.98 -11.20 8.19
N LEU A 67 -16.89 -10.29 7.88
CA LEU A 67 -16.83 -9.47 6.67
C LEU A 67 -15.51 -8.67 6.57
N GLU A 68 -15.01 -8.16 7.69
CA GLU A 68 -13.69 -7.50 7.75
C GLU A 68 -12.56 -8.42 7.26
N HIS A 69 -12.58 -9.69 7.65
CA HIS A 69 -11.57 -10.67 7.22
C HIS A 69 -11.71 -11.01 5.72
N TRP A 70 -12.96 -11.07 5.18
CA TRP A 70 -13.17 -11.21 3.74
C TRP A 70 -12.55 -10.06 2.95
N VAL A 71 -12.68 -8.84 3.46
CA VAL A 71 -12.02 -7.66 2.86
C VAL A 71 -10.51 -7.79 2.95
N ASN A 72 -9.96 -8.12 4.11
CA ASN A 72 -8.53 -8.17 4.36
C ASN A 72 -7.82 -9.34 3.66
N ASP A 73 -8.50 -10.47 3.45
CA ASP A 73 -7.89 -11.67 2.85
C ASP A 73 -8.22 -11.83 1.37
N LEU A 74 -9.49 -11.61 0.97
CA LEU A 74 -9.90 -11.83 -0.42
C LEU A 74 -9.73 -10.58 -1.29
N LEU A 75 -10.26 -9.43 -0.87
CA LEU A 75 -10.12 -8.21 -1.68
C LEU A 75 -8.66 -7.76 -1.73
N MET A 76 -7.93 -7.88 -0.63
CA MET A 76 -6.50 -7.57 -0.63
C MET A 76 -5.68 -8.59 -1.43
N ALA A 77 -6.12 -9.85 -1.59
CA ALA A 77 -5.46 -10.76 -2.53
C ALA A 77 -5.58 -10.27 -3.98
N VAL A 78 -6.71 -9.64 -4.37
CA VAL A 78 -6.84 -9.01 -5.69
C VAL A 78 -5.95 -7.77 -5.82
N PHE A 79 -5.83 -6.96 -4.77
CA PHE A 79 -4.86 -5.86 -4.71
C PHE A 79 -3.43 -6.38 -4.90
N PHE A 80 -3.02 -7.38 -4.12
CA PHE A 80 -1.68 -7.96 -4.23
C PHE A 80 -1.46 -8.72 -5.56
N PHE A 81 -2.51 -9.19 -6.22
CA PHE A 81 -2.40 -9.70 -7.58
C PHE A 81 -2.04 -8.58 -8.56
N LEU A 82 -2.66 -7.38 -8.44
CA LEU A 82 -2.29 -6.21 -9.23
C LEU A 82 -0.83 -5.82 -8.97
N VAL A 83 -0.44 -5.67 -7.69
CA VAL A 83 0.95 -5.37 -7.28
C VAL A 83 1.93 -6.42 -7.85
N GLY A 84 1.57 -7.70 -7.80
CA GLY A 84 2.38 -8.78 -8.37
C GLY A 84 2.55 -8.67 -9.90
N LEU A 85 1.53 -8.20 -10.63
CA LEU A 85 1.63 -7.91 -12.06
C LEU A 85 2.58 -6.73 -12.32
N GLU A 86 2.48 -5.66 -11.52
CA GLU A 86 3.36 -4.49 -11.59
C GLU A 86 4.81 -4.88 -11.30
N ILE A 87 5.06 -5.63 -10.21
CA ILE A 87 6.38 -6.17 -9.87
C ILE A 87 6.94 -6.98 -11.04
N LYS A 88 6.14 -7.89 -11.60
CA LYS A 88 6.57 -8.71 -12.74
C LYS A 88 6.92 -7.88 -13.96
N ARG A 89 6.11 -6.89 -14.31
CA ARG A 89 6.37 -5.99 -15.44
C ARG A 89 7.66 -5.22 -15.22
N GLU A 90 7.84 -4.63 -14.04
CA GLU A 90 9.02 -3.85 -13.72
C GLU A 90 10.32 -4.69 -13.72
N LEU A 91 10.25 -5.94 -13.24
CA LEU A 91 11.40 -6.86 -13.23
C LEU A 91 11.79 -7.34 -14.63
N VAL A 92 10.82 -7.48 -15.55
CA VAL A 92 11.08 -8.06 -16.88
C VAL A 92 11.31 -6.99 -17.94
N GLU A 93 10.53 -5.92 -17.96
CA GLU A 93 10.52 -4.90 -19.03
C GLU A 93 10.71 -3.47 -18.50
N GLY A 94 10.66 -3.25 -17.18
CA GLY A 94 10.68 -1.92 -16.56
C GLY A 94 12.04 -1.47 -16.03
N GLU A 95 11.98 -0.51 -15.12
CA GLU A 95 13.17 0.09 -14.48
C GLU A 95 13.94 -0.89 -13.59
N LEU A 96 13.26 -1.92 -13.05
CA LEU A 96 13.88 -2.95 -12.21
C LEU A 96 14.57 -4.05 -13.05
N ALA A 97 14.41 -4.09 -14.36
CA ALA A 97 15.08 -5.04 -15.24
C ALA A 97 16.61 -4.80 -15.36
N SER A 98 17.09 -3.61 -15.03
CA SER A 98 18.51 -3.26 -15.10
C SER A 98 19.13 -3.16 -13.70
N VAL A 99 20.17 -3.97 -13.42
CA VAL A 99 20.90 -3.95 -12.14
C VAL A 99 21.38 -2.56 -11.77
N LYS A 100 21.87 -1.78 -12.73
CA LYS A 100 22.34 -0.40 -12.48
C LYS A 100 21.21 0.54 -12.05
N LYS A 101 20.02 0.35 -12.58
CA LYS A 101 18.85 1.20 -12.27
C LYS A 101 18.18 0.79 -10.97
N VAL A 102 18.12 -0.51 -10.66
CA VAL A 102 17.46 -1.02 -9.46
C VAL A 102 18.23 -0.75 -8.18
N MET A 103 19.58 -0.64 -8.24
CA MET A 103 20.40 -0.50 -7.03
C MET A 103 19.97 0.70 -6.16
N LEU A 104 19.72 1.86 -6.74
CA LEU A 104 19.36 3.05 -5.96
C LEU A 104 18.01 2.91 -5.26
N PRO A 105 16.89 2.54 -5.95
CA PRO A 105 15.62 2.27 -5.29
C PRO A 105 15.68 1.09 -4.30
N LEU A 106 16.47 0.05 -4.59
CA LEU A 106 16.63 -1.12 -3.72
C LEU A 106 17.24 -0.74 -2.37
N PHE A 107 18.37 -0.04 -2.37
CA PHE A 107 18.98 0.40 -1.12
C PHE A 107 18.13 1.45 -0.40
N ALA A 108 17.43 2.32 -1.15
CA ALA A 108 16.46 3.24 -0.60
C ALA A 108 15.32 2.51 0.12
N ALA A 109 14.76 1.45 -0.47
CA ALA A 109 13.71 0.63 0.12
C ALA A 109 14.21 -0.12 1.37
N ILE A 110 15.41 -0.72 1.31
CA ILE A 110 16.03 -1.33 2.49
C ILE A 110 16.13 -0.32 3.64
N GLY A 111 16.59 0.90 3.37
CA GLY A 111 16.62 1.97 4.37
C GLY A 111 15.23 2.35 4.87
N GLY A 112 14.27 2.47 3.93
CA GLY A 112 12.87 2.79 4.20
C GLY A 112 12.12 1.71 4.98
N MET A 113 12.59 0.48 5.03
CA MET A 113 12.05 -0.59 5.87
C MET A 113 12.82 -0.73 7.19
N LEU A 114 14.15 -0.75 7.12
CA LEU A 114 15.00 -1.03 8.28
C LEU A 114 14.92 0.07 9.36
N PHE A 115 15.03 1.35 8.97
CA PHE A 115 15.05 2.44 9.94
C PHE A 115 13.71 2.61 10.67
N PRO A 116 12.54 2.59 10.00
CA PRO A 116 11.26 2.57 10.71
C PRO A 116 11.10 1.38 11.65
N ALA A 117 11.50 0.18 11.21
CA ALA A 117 11.48 -1.02 12.04
C ALA A 117 12.33 -0.85 13.30
N LEU A 118 13.55 -0.32 13.18
CA LEU A 118 14.45 -0.08 14.30
C LEU A 118 13.89 0.98 15.26
N ILE A 119 13.35 2.09 14.75
CA ILE A 119 12.74 3.13 15.58
C ILE A 119 11.54 2.55 16.33
N PHE A 120 10.62 1.89 15.63
CA PHE A 120 9.45 1.27 16.28
C PHE A 120 9.87 0.27 17.36
N THR A 121 10.83 -0.61 17.04
CA THR A 121 11.37 -1.60 17.99
C THR A 121 12.00 -0.94 19.20
N ALA A 122 12.75 0.15 19.02
CA ALA A 122 13.38 0.88 20.14
C ALA A 122 12.32 1.45 21.11
N PHE A 123 11.19 1.94 20.61
CA PHE A 123 10.09 2.44 21.44
C PHE A 123 9.30 1.33 22.13
N ASN A 124 9.22 0.13 21.53
CA ASN A 124 8.35 -0.96 21.99
C ASN A 124 9.13 -2.19 22.51
N LEU A 125 10.45 -2.03 22.75
CA LEU A 125 11.27 -3.12 23.28
C LEU A 125 10.76 -3.54 24.66
N GLY A 126 10.53 -4.84 24.84
CA GLY A 126 10.02 -5.40 26.09
C GLY A 126 8.52 -5.23 26.32
N THR A 127 7.76 -4.72 25.34
CA THR A 127 6.30 -4.66 25.37
C THR A 127 5.69 -5.69 24.42
N GLU A 128 4.41 -6.03 24.61
CA GLU A 128 3.66 -6.90 23.68
C GLU A 128 3.47 -6.27 22.31
N ASN A 129 3.62 -4.95 22.20
CA ASN A 129 3.45 -4.20 20.96
C ASN A 129 4.60 -4.43 19.97
N ILE A 130 5.68 -5.10 20.39
CA ILE A 130 6.85 -5.38 19.53
C ILE A 130 6.48 -6.06 18.20
N HIS A 131 5.40 -6.87 18.19
CA HIS A 131 4.92 -7.54 16.98
C HIS A 131 4.44 -6.58 15.89
N GLY A 132 4.18 -5.29 16.20
CA GLY A 132 3.81 -4.26 15.27
C GLY A 132 4.97 -3.62 14.49
N TRP A 133 6.20 -4.13 14.61
CA TRP A 133 7.41 -3.54 14.02
C TRP A 133 7.33 -3.31 12.50
N ALA A 134 6.55 -4.12 11.80
CA ALA A 134 6.37 -3.99 10.35
C ALA A 134 5.36 -2.90 9.95
N ILE A 135 4.50 -2.42 10.86
CA ILE A 135 3.48 -1.41 10.57
C ILE A 135 4.06 -0.17 9.87
N PRO A 136 5.14 0.47 10.38
CA PRO A 136 5.68 1.66 9.75
C PRO A 136 6.65 1.39 8.59
N THR A 137 6.88 0.13 8.21
CA THR A 137 7.84 -0.20 7.13
C THR A 137 7.24 -0.04 5.73
N ALA A 138 5.94 -0.07 5.58
CA ALA A 138 5.27 -0.01 4.29
C ALA A 138 5.03 1.43 3.80
N THR A 139 4.91 1.58 2.48
CA THR A 139 4.55 2.85 1.80
C THR A 139 3.26 2.64 1.01
N ASP A 140 2.31 3.56 1.13
CA ASP A 140 1.12 3.59 0.27
C ASP A 140 1.45 4.28 -1.05
N ILE A 141 1.67 3.48 -2.13
CA ILE A 141 2.04 3.97 -3.46
C ILE A 141 0.97 4.93 -4.00
N ALA A 142 -0.29 4.53 -3.93
CA ALA A 142 -1.39 5.28 -4.53
C ALA A 142 -1.52 6.67 -3.89
N PHE A 143 -1.41 6.72 -2.57
CA PHE A 143 -1.50 7.97 -1.83
C PHE A 143 -0.25 8.84 -2.00
N SER A 144 0.94 8.27 -1.92
CA SER A 144 2.22 8.99 -2.06
C SER A 144 2.38 9.60 -3.45
N LEU A 145 2.07 8.86 -4.52
CA LEU A 145 2.06 9.38 -5.88
C LEU A 145 0.93 10.38 -6.11
N GLY A 146 -0.23 10.16 -5.48
CA GLY A 146 -1.35 11.09 -5.50
C GLY A 146 -0.94 12.46 -4.96
N VAL A 147 -0.33 12.51 -3.76
CA VAL A 147 0.17 13.75 -3.14
C VAL A 147 1.28 14.38 -3.99
N LEU A 148 2.24 13.58 -4.49
CA LEU A 148 3.31 14.08 -5.36
C LEU A 148 2.73 14.70 -6.64
N SER A 149 1.64 14.14 -7.17
CA SER A 149 0.98 14.63 -8.38
C SER A 149 0.26 15.98 -8.20
N LEU A 150 0.01 16.42 -6.95
CA LEU A 150 -0.52 17.77 -6.68
C LEU A 150 0.45 18.87 -7.09
N LEU A 151 1.75 18.58 -7.11
CA LEU A 151 2.76 19.51 -7.59
C LEU A 151 2.81 19.60 -9.14
N GLY A 152 2.05 18.76 -9.84
CA GLY A 152 1.88 18.78 -11.29
C GLY A 152 3.19 18.53 -12.04
N ASN A 153 3.39 19.33 -13.10
CA ASN A 153 4.56 19.21 -13.99
C ASN A 153 5.85 19.84 -13.42
N ARG A 154 5.82 20.37 -12.18
CA ARG A 154 7.00 20.94 -11.53
C ARG A 154 7.97 19.85 -11.09
N VAL A 155 7.46 18.66 -10.79
CA VAL A 155 8.26 17.52 -10.36
C VAL A 155 8.79 16.75 -11.57
N PRO A 156 10.13 16.57 -11.67
CA PRO A 156 10.72 15.77 -12.74
C PRO A 156 10.18 14.34 -12.78
N LEU A 157 10.00 13.81 -14.00
CA LEU A 157 9.53 12.42 -14.19
C LEU A 157 10.45 11.40 -13.47
N ALA A 158 11.76 11.63 -13.51
CA ALA A 158 12.73 10.76 -12.84
C ALA A 158 12.47 10.59 -11.33
N LEU A 159 11.92 11.62 -10.67
CA LEU A 159 11.60 11.55 -9.25
C LEU A 159 10.32 10.74 -8.99
N LYS A 160 9.33 10.83 -9.90
CA LYS A 160 8.13 9.98 -9.86
C LYS A 160 8.50 8.52 -10.08
N VAL A 161 9.34 8.24 -11.07
CA VAL A 161 9.84 6.89 -11.36
C VAL A 161 10.61 6.33 -10.18
N PHE A 162 11.46 7.13 -9.53
CA PHE A 162 12.19 6.71 -8.32
C PHE A 162 11.23 6.34 -7.18
N LEU A 163 10.21 7.17 -6.89
CA LEU A 163 9.22 6.88 -5.86
C LEU A 163 8.42 5.60 -6.18
N THR A 164 8.02 5.43 -7.43
CA THR A 164 7.30 4.21 -7.87
C THR A 164 8.17 2.97 -7.70
N ALA A 165 9.42 3.00 -8.16
CA ALA A 165 10.34 1.87 -8.03
C ALA A 165 10.64 1.54 -6.56
N LEU A 166 10.83 2.56 -5.71
CA LEU A 166 11.02 2.41 -4.28
C LEU A 166 9.81 1.71 -3.65
N ALA A 167 8.59 2.19 -3.93
CA ALA A 167 7.38 1.66 -3.33
C ALA A 167 7.05 0.23 -3.82
N ILE A 168 7.32 -0.10 -5.09
CA ILE A 168 7.20 -1.48 -5.61
C ILE A 168 8.15 -2.43 -4.87
N ILE A 169 9.37 -1.99 -4.56
CA ILE A 169 10.34 -2.80 -3.79
C ILE A 169 9.92 -2.88 -2.32
N ASP A 170 9.40 -1.80 -1.74
CA ASP A 170 8.81 -1.80 -0.39
C ASP A 170 7.66 -2.83 -0.29
N ASP A 171 6.75 -2.86 -1.27
CA ASP A 171 5.65 -3.82 -1.30
C ASP A 171 6.15 -5.26 -1.42
N LEU A 172 7.16 -5.51 -2.26
CA LEU A 172 7.81 -6.82 -2.35
C LEU A 172 8.43 -7.22 -1.00
N GLY A 173 9.12 -6.28 -0.35
CA GLY A 173 9.67 -6.47 1.00
C GLY A 173 8.57 -6.75 2.02
N GLY A 174 7.46 -6.02 1.96
CA GLY A 174 6.27 -6.23 2.78
C GLY A 174 5.68 -7.64 2.63
N ILE A 175 5.55 -8.13 1.39
CA ILE A 175 5.09 -9.49 1.11
C ILE A 175 6.00 -10.54 1.74
N ILE A 176 7.33 -10.36 1.64
CA ILE A 176 8.33 -11.24 2.27
C ILE A 176 8.20 -11.20 3.79
N ILE A 177 8.04 -10.01 4.38
CA ILE A 177 7.83 -9.83 5.82
C ILE A 177 6.57 -10.56 6.27
N ILE A 178 5.45 -10.43 5.55
CA ILE A 178 4.19 -11.12 5.86
C ILE A 178 4.40 -12.63 5.83
N ALA A 179 5.06 -13.14 4.80
CA ALA A 179 5.29 -14.58 4.63
C ALA A 179 6.15 -15.18 5.74
N LEU A 180 7.17 -14.44 6.23
CA LEU A 180 8.13 -14.96 7.20
C LEU A 180 7.73 -14.72 8.66
N PHE A 181 7.11 -13.59 8.96
CA PHE A 181 6.89 -13.15 10.34
C PHE A 181 5.42 -13.21 10.81
N TYR A 182 4.47 -13.22 9.86
CA TYR A 182 3.04 -13.22 10.19
C TYR A 182 2.34 -14.53 9.85
N THR A 183 3.11 -15.57 9.50
CA THR A 183 2.59 -16.93 9.33
C THR A 183 2.29 -17.54 10.69
N LYS A 184 1.08 -18.11 10.83
CA LYS A 184 0.62 -18.84 12.01
C LYS A 184 1.11 -20.30 11.95
N GLU A 185 0.38 -21.22 12.59
CA GLU A 185 0.67 -22.66 12.52
C GLU A 185 0.63 -23.16 11.07
N ILE A 186 1.72 -23.79 10.63
CA ILE A 186 1.84 -24.29 9.25
C ILE A 186 1.19 -25.66 9.10
N HIS A 187 0.16 -25.72 8.25
CA HIS A 187 -0.45 -27.00 7.84
C HIS A 187 0.17 -27.50 6.54
N LEU A 188 1.14 -28.41 6.65
CA LEU A 188 1.97 -28.88 5.54
C LEU A 188 1.13 -29.45 4.38
N GLN A 189 0.02 -30.15 4.68
CA GLN A 189 -0.85 -30.71 3.63
C GLN A 189 -1.41 -29.65 2.68
N TYR A 190 -1.86 -28.51 3.22
CA TYR A 190 -2.38 -27.41 2.38
C TYR A 190 -1.26 -26.65 1.67
N LEU A 191 -0.08 -26.59 2.27
CA LEU A 191 1.09 -26.03 1.60
C LEU A 191 1.51 -26.86 0.39
N LEU A 192 1.49 -28.20 0.49
CA LEU A 192 1.75 -29.11 -0.62
C LEU A 192 0.68 -28.98 -1.72
N LEU A 193 -0.61 -28.85 -1.35
CA LEU A 193 -1.67 -28.58 -2.31
C LEU A 193 -1.50 -27.24 -3.01
N SER A 194 -1.06 -26.20 -2.28
CA SER A 194 -0.71 -24.90 -2.87
C SER A 194 0.42 -25.04 -3.90
N LEU A 195 1.47 -25.79 -3.57
CA LEU A 195 2.59 -26.07 -4.47
C LEU A 195 2.14 -26.82 -5.73
N PHE A 196 1.22 -27.77 -5.59
CA PHE A 196 0.62 -28.47 -6.74
C PHE A 196 -0.13 -27.50 -7.65
N VAL A 197 -0.93 -26.58 -7.09
CA VAL A 197 -1.64 -25.56 -7.89
C VAL A 197 -0.65 -24.60 -8.57
N LEU A 198 0.43 -24.21 -7.88
CA LEU A 198 1.51 -23.42 -8.50
C LEU A 198 2.17 -24.14 -9.67
N ALA A 199 2.36 -25.48 -9.59
CA ALA A 199 2.85 -26.27 -10.69
C ALA A 199 1.88 -26.25 -11.89
N ILE A 200 0.56 -26.32 -11.65
CA ILE A 200 -0.46 -26.14 -12.71
C ILE A 200 -0.32 -24.76 -13.36
N LEU A 201 -0.26 -23.69 -12.59
CA LEU A 201 -0.09 -22.32 -13.09
C LEU A 201 1.21 -22.17 -13.89
N PHE A 202 2.30 -22.81 -13.45
CA PHE A 202 3.57 -22.84 -14.18
C PHE A 202 3.43 -23.54 -15.54
N VAL A 203 2.76 -24.68 -15.60
CA VAL A 203 2.51 -25.40 -16.85
C VAL A 203 1.65 -24.58 -17.81
N LEU A 204 0.58 -23.93 -17.31
CA LEU A 204 -0.25 -23.04 -18.10
C LEU A 204 0.53 -21.87 -18.70
N ASN A 205 1.41 -21.26 -17.89
CA ASN A 205 2.31 -20.19 -18.35
C ASN A 205 3.28 -20.71 -19.43
N ARG A 206 3.93 -21.86 -19.20
CA ARG A 206 4.85 -22.49 -20.17
C ARG A 206 4.18 -22.82 -21.49
N LYS A 207 2.92 -23.30 -21.43
CA LYS A 207 2.10 -23.57 -22.62
C LYS A 207 1.53 -22.29 -23.25
N LYS A 208 1.82 -21.11 -22.67
CA LYS A 208 1.35 -19.80 -23.15
C LYS A 208 -0.18 -19.74 -23.34
N VAL A 209 -0.94 -20.37 -22.44
CA VAL A 209 -2.40 -20.35 -22.48
C VAL A 209 -2.88 -18.89 -22.39
N GLN A 210 -3.74 -18.49 -23.32
CA GLN A 210 -4.14 -17.06 -23.45
C GLN A 210 -5.43 -16.70 -22.72
N SER A 211 -6.25 -17.68 -22.39
CA SER A 211 -7.54 -17.46 -21.74
C SER A 211 -7.39 -17.34 -20.23
N PHE A 212 -7.88 -16.23 -19.65
CA PHE A 212 -7.79 -15.91 -18.21
C PHE A 212 -8.49 -16.96 -17.33
N ILE A 213 -9.58 -17.55 -17.81
CA ILE A 213 -10.36 -18.50 -17.00
C ILE A 213 -9.54 -19.71 -16.53
N PHE A 214 -8.56 -20.15 -17.34
CA PHE A 214 -7.67 -21.27 -16.96
C PHE A 214 -6.68 -20.88 -15.85
N TYR A 215 -6.40 -19.60 -15.65
CA TYR A 215 -5.63 -19.11 -14.52
C TYR A 215 -6.54 -18.82 -13.33
N PHE A 216 -7.71 -18.24 -13.57
CA PHE A 216 -8.63 -17.79 -12.52
C PHE A 216 -9.09 -18.93 -11.60
N ILE A 217 -9.46 -20.08 -12.17
CA ILE A 217 -9.89 -21.23 -11.37
C ILE A 217 -8.76 -21.74 -10.45
N PRO A 218 -7.54 -22.05 -10.94
CA PRO A 218 -6.42 -22.39 -10.04
C PRO A 218 -6.09 -21.31 -9.02
N MET A 219 -6.22 -20.00 -9.34
CA MET A 219 -5.98 -18.92 -8.38
C MET A 219 -6.92 -18.99 -7.19
N ILE A 220 -8.21 -19.32 -7.38
CA ILE A 220 -9.18 -19.49 -6.29
C ILE A 220 -8.74 -20.65 -5.38
N PHE A 221 -8.33 -21.79 -5.95
CA PHE A 221 -7.82 -22.92 -5.18
C PHE A 221 -6.51 -22.58 -4.47
N LEU A 222 -5.61 -21.84 -5.11
CA LEU A 222 -4.37 -21.38 -4.49
C LEU A 222 -4.65 -20.48 -3.29
N TRP A 223 -5.55 -19.49 -3.42
CA TRP A 223 -5.97 -18.63 -2.32
C TRP A 223 -6.54 -19.47 -1.15
N TYR A 224 -7.42 -20.41 -1.44
CA TYR A 224 -8.04 -21.27 -0.43
C TYR A 224 -7.00 -22.15 0.30
N PHE A 225 -6.09 -22.78 -0.44
CA PHE A 225 -5.09 -23.66 0.16
C PHE A 225 -4.04 -22.85 0.95
N ILE A 226 -3.62 -21.67 0.48
CA ILE A 226 -2.75 -20.78 1.23
C ILE A 226 -3.46 -20.30 2.50
N TYR A 227 -4.72 -19.90 2.43
CA TYR A 227 -5.52 -19.55 3.60
C TYR A 227 -5.54 -20.69 4.64
N LYS A 228 -5.79 -21.93 4.21
CA LYS A 228 -5.83 -23.10 5.10
C LYS A 228 -4.45 -23.55 5.58
N SER A 229 -3.38 -23.16 4.90
CA SER A 229 -2.01 -23.54 5.28
C SER A 229 -1.47 -22.78 6.49
N GLY A 230 -2.17 -21.71 6.94
CA GLY A 230 -1.69 -20.80 7.99
C GLY A 230 -0.81 -19.65 7.49
N VAL A 231 -0.46 -19.67 6.20
CA VAL A 231 0.20 -18.55 5.51
C VAL A 231 -0.88 -17.53 5.12
N HIS A 232 -0.52 -16.26 5.08
CA HIS A 232 -1.48 -15.20 4.73
C HIS A 232 -2.02 -15.36 3.31
N ALA A 233 -3.36 -15.38 3.20
CA ALA A 233 -4.07 -15.64 1.95
C ALA A 233 -3.73 -14.65 0.81
N THR A 234 -3.37 -13.42 1.16
CA THR A 234 -3.00 -12.35 0.22
C THR A 234 -1.77 -12.69 -0.63
N ILE A 235 -0.85 -13.53 -0.13
CA ILE A 235 0.33 -14.00 -0.85
C ILE A 235 -0.06 -14.78 -2.12
N ALA A 236 -1.22 -15.45 -2.11
CA ALA A 236 -1.74 -16.14 -3.28
C ALA A 236 -1.92 -15.19 -4.48
N GLY A 237 -2.31 -13.94 -4.24
CA GLY A 237 -2.44 -12.93 -5.27
C GLY A 237 -1.12 -12.70 -6.01
N VAL A 238 -0.06 -12.41 -5.25
CA VAL A 238 1.29 -12.16 -5.82
C VAL A 238 1.82 -13.37 -6.54
N LEU A 239 1.78 -14.55 -5.90
CA LEU A 239 2.24 -15.78 -6.51
C LEU A 239 1.51 -16.08 -7.83
N SER A 240 0.20 -15.87 -7.86
CA SER A 240 -0.60 -16.04 -9.07
C SER A 240 -0.17 -15.12 -10.20
N ALA A 241 0.11 -13.85 -9.90
CA ALA A 241 0.53 -12.85 -10.88
C ALA A 241 1.83 -13.22 -11.59
N LEU A 242 2.76 -13.87 -10.87
CA LEU A 242 4.04 -14.31 -11.43
C LEU A 242 3.87 -15.33 -12.57
N PHE A 243 2.75 -16.07 -12.62
CA PHE A 243 2.48 -17.06 -13.66
C PHE A 243 1.63 -16.53 -14.82
N ILE A 244 1.13 -15.30 -14.77
CA ILE A 244 0.43 -14.69 -15.92
C ILE A 244 1.41 -14.49 -17.09
N PRO A 245 1.06 -14.87 -18.34
CA PRO A 245 1.91 -14.61 -19.50
C PRO A 245 2.22 -13.14 -19.70
N MET A 246 3.48 -12.80 -20.01
CA MET A 246 3.97 -11.41 -20.06
C MET A 246 3.17 -10.53 -21.02
N ASN A 247 2.76 -11.06 -22.17
CA ASN A 247 1.92 -10.35 -23.15
C ASN A 247 0.51 -10.01 -22.66
N LYS A 248 0.10 -10.49 -21.47
CA LYS A 248 -1.20 -10.19 -20.84
C LYS A 248 -1.08 -9.31 -19.60
N VAL A 249 0.12 -9.19 -19.03
CA VAL A 249 0.37 -8.45 -17.79
C VAL A 249 -0.17 -7.03 -17.89
N VAL A 250 0.27 -6.24 -18.87
CA VAL A 250 -0.16 -4.85 -19.07
C VAL A 250 -1.69 -4.72 -19.23
N LYS A 251 -2.31 -5.67 -19.94
CA LYS A 251 -3.77 -5.67 -20.12
C LYS A 251 -4.50 -5.87 -18.80
N TYR A 252 -4.07 -6.85 -17.99
CA TYR A 252 -4.75 -7.17 -16.73
C TYR A 252 -4.47 -6.11 -15.67
N GLU A 253 -3.26 -5.56 -15.61
CA GLU A 253 -2.90 -4.41 -14.81
C GLU A 253 -3.88 -3.24 -15.10
N HIS A 254 -4.02 -2.85 -16.38
CA HIS A 254 -4.92 -1.77 -16.78
C HIS A 254 -6.39 -2.02 -16.41
N VAL A 255 -6.87 -3.25 -16.56
CA VAL A 255 -8.25 -3.63 -16.19
C VAL A 255 -8.47 -3.58 -14.68
N LEU A 256 -7.47 -3.97 -13.89
CA LEU A 256 -7.57 -4.05 -12.43
C LEU A 256 -7.34 -2.71 -11.73
N HIS A 257 -6.62 -1.76 -12.32
CA HIS A 257 -6.37 -0.47 -11.69
C HIS A 257 -7.64 0.26 -11.23
N LYS A 258 -8.69 0.27 -12.06
CA LYS A 258 -9.94 0.95 -11.70
C LYS A 258 -10.68 0.26 -10.55
N PRO A 259 -11.00 -1.04 -10.60
CA PRO A 259 -11.67 -1.71 -9.49
C PRO A 259 -10.84 -1.70 -8.21
N VAL A 260 -9.52 -1.82 -8.29
CA VAL A 260 -8.65 -1.76 -7.11
C VAL A 260 -8.71 -0.37 -6.47
N ASN A 261 -8.45 0.69 -7.24
CA ASN A 261 -8.34 2.04 -6.69
C ASN A 261 -9.70 2.67 -6.31
N TYR A 262 -10.81 2.28 -6.97
CA TYR A 262 -12.10 2.92 -6.78
C TYR A 262 -13.11 2.07 -5.98
N PHE A 263 -12.79 0.81 -5.74
CA PHE A 263 -13.66 -0.07 -4.96
C PHE A 263 -12.88 -0.80 -3.85
N ILE A 264 -11.85 -1.57 -4.18
CA ILE A 264 -11.17 -2.43 -3.19
C ILE A 264 -10.51 -1.60 -2.10
N LEU A 265 -9.68 -0.61 -2.44
CA LEU A 265 -9.00 0.22 -1.46
C LEU A 265 -9.97 1.08 -0.62
N PRO A 266 -11.01 1.74 -1.18
CA PRO A 266 -12.04 2.40 -0.39
C PRO A 266 -12.80 1.46 0.56
N VAL A 267 -13.19 0.25 0.11
CA VAL A 267 -13.86 -0.74 0.98
C VAL A 267 -12.90 -1.22 2.07
N PHE A 268 -11.63 -1.45 1.75
CA PHE A 268 -10.60 -1.78 2.72
C PHE A 268 -10.45 -0.65 3.77
N ALA A 269 -10.43 0.61 3.34
CA ALA A 269 -10.38 1.73 4.26
C ALA A 269 -11.61 1.79 5.17
N LEU A 270 -12.83 1.60 4.62
CA LEU A 270 -14.07 1.56 5.42
C LEU A 270 -13.98 0.48 6.51
N ALA A 271 -13.50 -0.71 6.19
CA ALA A 271 -13.39 -1.83 7.14
C ALA A 271 -12.30 -1.61 8.19
N ASN A 272 -11.16 -1.00 7.80
CA ASN A 272 -9.97 -0.92 8.65
C ASN A 272 -9.77 0.45 9.35
N THR A 273 -10.66 1.43 9.15
CA THR A 273 -10.64 2.72 9.85
C THR A 273 -11.86 2.93 10.75
N THR A 274 -12.38 1.85 11.29
CA THR A 274 -13.38 1.84 12.34
C THR A 274 -12.75 2.27 13.66
N ILE A 275 -12.41 3.56 13.77
CA ILE A 275 -11.65 4.14 14.89
C ILE A 275 -12.61 4.83 15.85
N ALA A 276 -12.70 4.31 17.08
CA ALA A 276 -13.41 5.00 18.15
C ALA A 276 -12.57 6.15 18.67
N LEU A 277 -13.08 7.37 18.54
CA LEU A 277 -12.46 8.58 19.04
C LEU A 277 -13.05 8.91 20.41
N SER A 278 -12.28 8.71 21.47
CA SER A 278 -12.63 9.16 22.82
C SER A 278 -11.56 10.11 23.32
N LEU A 279 -11.91 10.97 24.28
CA LEU A 279 -10.91 11.83 24.95
C LEU A 279 -9.84 10.98 25.66
N GLU A 280 -10.17 9.75 26.03
CA GLU A 280 -9.29 8.78 26.64
C GLU A 280 -8.29 8.16 25.64
N SER A 281 -8.60 8.17 24.34
CA SER A 281 -7.70 7.65 23.28
C SER A 281 -6.59 8.64 22.89
N ILE A 282 -6.70 9.91 23.25
CA ILE A 282 -5.69 10.92 22.93
C ILE A 282 -4.37 10.69 23.68
N PRO A 283 -4.36 10.37 24.98
CA PRO A 283 -3.13 9.98 25.70
C PRO A 283 -2.43 8.77 25.10
N ASP A 284 -3.17 7.82 24.51
CA ASP A 284 -2.60 6.61 23.93
C ASP A 284 -1.72 6.89 22.70
N LEU A 285 -1.94 8.02 22.03
CA LEU A 285 -1.04 8.48 20.95
C LEU A 285 0.37 8.82 21.45
N TRP A 286 0.50 9.20 22.71
CA TRP A 286 1.78 9.49 23.37
C TRP A 286 2.40 8.23 24.00
N SER A 287 1.73 7.08 23.90
CA SER A 287 2.30 5.79 24.30
C SER A 287 3.49 5.39 23.41
N SER A 288 4.23 4.39 23.85
CA SER A 288 5.32 3.80 23.05
C SER A 288 4.85 3.31 21.69
N LEU A 289 3.61 2.75 21.63
CA LEU A 289 2.99 2.29 20.39
C LEU A 289 2.69 3.46 19.44
N GLY A 290 1.97 4.48 19.92
CA GLY A 290 1.56 5.62 19.12
C GLY A 290 2.75 6.42 18.60
N LEU A 291 3.64 6.86 19.51
CA LEU A 291 4.85 7.59 19.13
C LEU A 291 5.78 6.76 18.25
N GLY A 292 5.93 5.46 18.55
CA GLY A 292 6.73 4.54 17.78
C GLY A 292 6.29 4.50 16.32
N ILE A 293 4.98 4.42 16.04
CA ILE A 293 4.43 4.42 14.66
C ILE A 293 4.62 5.79 13.99
N ILE A 294 4.23 6.89 14.67
CA ILE A 294 4.29 8.25 14.09
C ILE A 294 5.73 8.61 13.71
N LEU A 295 6.67 8.43 14.65
CA LEU A 295 8.08 8.77 14.42
C LEU A 295 8.74 7.83 13.41
N ALA A 296 8.39 6.56 13.41
CA ALA A 296 8.92 5.60 12.45
C ALA A 296 8.44 5.92 11.02
N LEU A 297 7.17 6.23 10.82
CA LEU A 297 6.64 6.65 9.51
C LEU A 297 7.26 7.96 9.03
N PHE A 298 7.29 8.98 9.87
CA PHE A 298 7.76 10.31 9.48
C PHE A 298 9.29 10.40 9.43
N ALA A 299 9.96 10.18 10.56
CA ALA A 299 11.41 10.33 10.67
C ALA A 299 12.14 9.07 10.18
N GLY A 300 11.66 7.88 10.52
CA GLY A 300 12.29 6.62 10.15
C GLY A 300 12.39 6.43 8.64
N LYS A 301 11.30 6.62 7.92
CA LYS A 301 11.28 6.51 6.45
C LYS A 301 12.17 7.59 5.80
N SER A 302 11.99 8.84 6.18
CA SER A 302 12.73 9.95 5.56
C SER A 302 14.23 9.87 5.81
N LEU A 303 14.66 9.55 7.02
CA LEU A 303 16.07 9.37 7.38
C LEU A 303 16.65 8.10 6.76
N GLY A 304 15.93 6.97 6.84
CA GLY A 304 16.40 5.68 6.33
C GLY A 304 16.62 5.68 4.82
N ILE A 305 15.64 6.16 4.06
CA ILE A 305 15.74 6.31 2.61
C ILE A 305 16.92 7.24 2.25
N SER A 306 16.96 8.42 2.88
CA SER A 306 17.98 9.42 2.58
C SER A 306 19.39 8.94 2.93
N PHE A 307 19.55 8.29 4.08
CA PHE A 307 20.83 7.72 4.53
C PHE A 307 21.33 6.65 3.56
N MET A 308 20.47 5.68 3.20
CA MET A 308 20.86 4.59 2.32
C MET A 308 21.14 5.07 0.88
N VAL A 309 20.37 6.03 0.37
CA VAL A 309 20.67 6.68 -0.92
C VAL A 309 22.05 7.37 -0.87
N LEU A 310 22.32 8.14 0.19
CA LEU A 310 23.61 8.80 0.36
C LEU A 310 24.77 7.79 0.46
N ALA A 311 24.60 6.72 1.22
CA ALA A 311 25.59 5.63 1.34
C ALA A 311 25.84 4.97 -0.02
N THR A 312 24.79 4.66 -0.79
CA THR A 312 24.87 4.05 -2.11
C THR A 312 25.66 4.92 -3.11
N ILE A 313 25.47 6.25 -3.04
CA ILE A 313 26.20 7.20 -3.89
C ILE A 313 27.65 7.32 -3.44
N LYS A 314 27.92 7.45 -2.13
CA LYS A 314 29.28 7.57 -1.60
C LYS A 314 30.14 6.32 -1.86
N THR A 315 29.53 5.15 -1.90
CA THR A 315 30.21 3.88 -2.22
C THR A 315 30.31 3.61 -3.73
N ASN A 316 29.86 4.54 -4.58
CA ASN A 316 29.83 4.41 -6.04
C ASN A 316 29.08 3.17 -6.57
N ILE A 317 28.15 2.60 -5.78
CA ILE A 317 27.29 1.49 -6.22
C ILE A 317 26.26 1.99 -7.23
N SER A 318 25.76 3.21 -7.05
CA SER A 318 24.82 3.85 -7.99
C SER A 318 24.98 5.38 -7.96
N SER A 319 24.28 6.05 -8.88
CA SER A 319 24.27 7.51 -8.98
C SER A 319 22.84 8.04 -9.03
N LEU A 320 22.67 9.31 -8.66
CA LEU A 320 21.37 9.99 -8.79
C LEU A 320 20.99 10.11 -10.27
N PRO A 321 19.70 10.00 -10.60
CA PRO A 321 19.20 10.31 -11.93
C PRO A 321 19.55 11.74 -12.33
N LYS A 322 19.74 11.98 -13.64
CA LYS A 322 20.09 13.30 -14.15
C LYS A 322 19.09 14.37 -13.69
N GLY A 323 19.61 15.47 -13.16
CA GLY A 323 18.79 16.59 -12.66
C GLY A 323 18.19 16.39 -11.26
N ILE A 324 18.42 15.25 -10.61
CA ILE A 324 17.97 14.97 -9.25
C ILE A 324 19.13 15.24 -8.28
N GLN A 325 18.84 15.86 -7.13
CA GLN A 325 19.76 16.14 -6.03
C GLN A 325 19.24 15.49 -4.74
N MET A 326 20.08 15.35 -3.73
CA MET A 326 19.69 14.75 -2.43
C MET A 326 18.50 15.45 -1.77
N LYS A 327 18.36 16.78 -1.92
CA LYS A 327 17.18 17.50 -1.43
C LYS A 327 15.86 17.03 -2.06
N HIS A 328 15.89 16.63 -3.33
CA HIS A 328 14.69 16.07 -3.99
C HIS A 328 14.37 14.67 -3.47
N ILE A 329 15.39 13.86 -3.22
CA ILE A 329 15.25 12.53 -2.60
C ILE A 329 14.65 12.65 -1.20
N PHE A 330 15.15 13.59 -0.37
CA PHE A 330 14.61 13.81 0.97
C PHE A 330 13.12 14.18 0.93
N GLY A 331 12.70 15.05 0.00
CA GLY A 331 11.28 15.40 -0.16
C GLY A 331 10.40 14.21 -0.56
N VAL A 332 10.91 13.32 -1.43
CA VAL A 332 10.19 12.08 -1.78
C VAL A 332 10.23 11.08 -0.63
N ALA A 333 11.32 11.03 0.13
CA ALA A 333 11.43 10.17 1.30
C ALA A 333 10.41 10.55 2.40
N LEU A 334 10.11 11.86 2.57
CA LEU A 334 9.01 12.32 3.42
C LEU A 334 7.65 11.78 2.92
N LEU A 335 7.39 11.83 1.60
CA LEU A 335 6.15 11.28 1.03
C LEU A 335 6.08 9.75 1.12
N ALA A 336 7.21 9.05 1.08
CA ALA A 336 7.29 7.61 1.30
C ALA A 336 6.89 7.22 2.74
N GLY A 337 6.93 8.15 3.69
CA GLY A 337 6.38 7.99 5.04
C GLY A 337 4.85 7.90 5.11
N ILE A 338 4.14 8.06 3.99
CA ILE A 338 2.70 7.80 3.92
C ILE A 338 2.49 6.28 3.85
N GLY A 339 2.24 5.66 5.00
CA GLY A 339 2.05 4.20 5.07
C GLY A 339 0.60 3.76 4.89
N PHE A 340 -0.32 4.59 5.24
CA PHE A 340 -1.78 4.52 5.29
C PHE A 340 -2.38 3.11 5.07
N THR A 341 -2.85 2.74 3.87
CA THR A 341 -3.52 1.45 3.61
C THR A 341 -2.63 0.26 3.93
N MET A 342 -1.36 0.30 3.57
CA MET A 342 -0.44 -0.79 3.83
C MET A 342 -0.10 -0.92 5.31
N SER A 343 0.08 0.20 6.03
CA SER A 343 0.27 0.18 7.48
C SER A 343 -0.98 -0.30 8.23
N LEU A 344 -2.20 0.07 7.77
CA LEU A 344 -3.46 -0.47 8.30
C LEU A 344 -3.55 -1.98 8.08
N PHE A 345 -3.12 -2.47 6.92
CA PHE A 345 -3.06 -3.89 6.63
C PHE A 345 -2.11 -4.62 7.59
N PHE A 346 -0.90 -4.11 7.81
CA PHE A 346 0.01 -4.67 8.81
C PHE A 346 -0.57 -4.60 10.23
N THR A 347 -1.34 -3.57 10.57
CA THR A 347 -2.00 -3.48 11.88
C THR A 347 -3.00 -4.62 12.09
N ALA A 348 -3.82 -4.92 11.07
CA ALA A 348 -4.77 -6.03 11.12
C ALA A 348 -4.08 -7.40 11.28
N LEU A 349 -2.82 -7.54 10.81
CA LEU A 349 -2.01 -8.74 11.00
C LEU A 349 -1.34 -8.83 12.37
N SER A 350 -0.93 -7.67 12.92
CA SER A 350 -0.09 -7.57 14.12
C SER A 350 -0.87 -7.66 15.41
N PHE A 351 -2.05 -7.03 15.46
CA PHE A 351 -2.79 -6.87 16.71
C PHE A 351 -4.13 -7.59 16.70
N LYS A 352 -4.34 -8.42 17.73
CA LYS A 352 -5.62 -9.09 18.01
C LYS A 352 -6.49 -8.28 18.99
N HIS A 353 -5.87 -7.46 19.83
CA HIS A 353 -6.57 -6.66 20.84
C HIS A 353 -7.07 -5.36 20.20
N PRO A 354 -8.37 -5.04 20.30
CA PRO A 354 -8.97 -3.87 19.67
C PRO A 354 -8.34 -2.53 20.09
N GLU A 355 -7.91 -2.41 21.34
CA GLU A 355 -7.30 -1.20 21.90
C GLU A 355 -5.98 -0.85 21.21
N ASN A 356 -5.06 -1.82 21.10
CA ASN A 356 -3.78 -1.62 20.40
C ASN A 356 -4.00 -1.36 18.90
N ALA A 357 -4.95 -2.06 18.29
CA ALA A 357 -5.31 -1.83 16.89
C ALA A 357 -5.87 -0.41 16.67
N ASN A 358 -6.73 0.08 17.57
CA ASN A 358 -7.30 1.44 17.49
C ASN A 358 -6.21 2.52 17.62
N THR A 359 -5.33 2.40 18.61
CA THR A 359 -4.18 3.30 18.81
C THR A 359 -3.26 3.29 17.58
N ALA A 360 -2.94 2.11 17.05
CA ALA A 360 -2.10 1.98 15.87
C ALA A 360 -2.75 2.61 14.61
N ARG A 361 -4.04 2.36 14.37
CA ARG A 361 -4.80 2.95 13.25
C ARG A 361 -4.78 4.49 13.32
N LEU A 362 -5.01 5.05 14.50
CA LEU A 362 -4.99 6.50 14.70
C LEU A 362 -3.58 7.08 14.50
N ALA A 363 -2.55 6.44 15.04
CA ALA A 363 -1.15 6.82 14.86
C ALA A 363 -0.71 6.77 13.39
N ILE A 364 -1.16 5.77 12.63
CA ILE A 364 -0.90 5.65 11.19
C ILE A 364 -1.50 6.83 10.43
N ILE A 365 -2.76 7.20 10.72
CA ILE A 365 -3.41 8.33 10.05
C ILE A 365 -2.63 9.62 10.32
N ILE A 366 -2.26 9.88 11.59
CA ILE A 366 -1.51 11.06 11.98
C ILE A 366 -0.11 11.05 11.34
N GLY A 367 0.64 9.96 11.46
CA GLY A 367 1.98 9.83 10.88
C GLY A 367 1.98 10.01 9.36
N SER A 368 0.99 9.39 8.67
CA SER A 368 0.81 9.54 7.22
C SER A 368 0.45 10.98 6.83
N LEU A 369 -0.42 11.65 7.59
CA LEU A 369 -0.79 13.04 7.34
C LEU A 369 0.39 13.98 7.54
N VAL A 370 1.16 13.82 8.62
CA VAL A 370 2.37 14.60 8.90
C VAL A 370 3.39 14.40 7.77
N SER A 371 3.60 13.18 7.31
CA SER A 371 4.49 12.85 6.20
C SER A 371 4.02 13.48 4.89
N ALA A 372 2.73 13.40 4.58
CA ALA A 372 2.14 13.99 3.38
C ALA A 372 2.29 15.52 3.35
N LEU A 373 1.90 16.19 4.44
CA LEU A 373 1.95 17.65 4.54
C LEU A 373 3.40 18.16 4.52
N SER A 374 4.30 17.52 5.26
CA SER A 374 5.72 17.88 5.31
C SER A 374 6.39 17.68 3.96
N GLY A 375 6.16 16.53 3.29
CA GLY A 375 6.71 16.25 1.98
C GLY A 375 6.19 17.19 0.90
N LEU A 376 4.88 17.48 0.91
CA LEU A 376 4.25 18.42 -0.01
C LEU A 376 4.78 19.84 0.19
N ALA A 377 4.84 20.32 1.44
CA ALA A 377 5.36 21.64 1.78
C ALA A 377 6.84 21.77 1.35
N TYR A 378 7.67 20.81 1.73
CA TYR A 378 9.09 20.80 1.40
C TYR A 378 9.34 20.82 -0.11
N LEU A 379 8.69 19.93 -0.88
CA LEU A 379 8.83 19.89 -2.32
C LEU A 379 8.22 21.15 -3.01
N SER A 380 7.15 21.71 -2.46
CA SER A 380 6.57 22.96 -2.97
C SER A 380 7.55 24.13 -2.88
N VAL A 381 8.33 24.19 -1.80
CA VAL A 381 9.38 25.22 -1.62
C VAL A 381 10.50 25.01 -2.63
N ILE A 382 10.98 23.76 -2.81
CA ILE A 382 12.09 23.45 -3.74
C ILE A 382 11.69 23.73 -5.19
N TYR A 383 10.45 23.43 -5.57
CA TYR A 383 9.95 23.59 -6.94
C TYR A 383 9.14 24.90 -7.13
N ARG A 384 9.30 25.85 -6.23
CA ARG A 384 8.69 27.18 -6.38
C ARG A 384 9.28 27.87 -7.62
N LYS A 385 8.42 28.31 -8.56
CA LYS A 385 8.89 29.16 -9.65
C LYS A 385 9.54 30.41 -9.07
N PRO A 386 10.71 30.87 -9.59
CA PRO A 386 11.19 32.19 -9.26
C PRO A 386 10.05 33.19 -9.53
N SER A 387 9.70 34.01 -8.56
CA SER A 387 8.78 35.11 -8.78
C SER A 387 9.38 35.97 -9.87
N ALA A 388 8.60 36.21 -10.94
CA ALA A 388 8.93 37.19 -11.97
C ALA A 388 8.79 38.58 -11.34
N THR A 389 9.75 38.96 -10.51
CA THR A 389 9.87 40.29 -9.91
C THR A 389 11.34 40.65 -9.94
N SER A 390 11.72 41.25 -11.05
CA SER A 390 12.79 42.25 -11.27
C SER A 390 13.26 42.19 -12.73
N ALA A 391 12.51 42.81 -13.60
CA ALA A 391 13.06 43.44 -14.79
C ALA A 391 12.45 44.81 -14.86
#